data_b51774f4109772b8a38d82d4ce0e1434
#
_entry.id   b51774f4109772b8a38d82d4ce0e1434
#
_cell.length_a   1.000
_cell.length_b   1.000
_cell.length_c   1.000
_cell.angle_alpha   90.00
_cell.angle_beta   90.00
_cell.angle_gamma   90.00
#
_symmetry.space_group_name_H-M   'P 1'
#
loop_
_entity.id
_entity.type
_entity.pdbx_description
1 polymer ?
#
loop_
_entity_poly.entity_id
_entity_poly.type
_entity_poly.pdbx_seq_one_letter_code
_entity_poly.pdbx_strand_id
1 'polypeptide(L)'
;DFCLSRGLGDVYKRQVFDADVTRTRPAEKIKYDDMRRKYAKNPSVILCDSMPSIEFWFLLHYLNTNRYFATSDDVITVLRRFIPDFSKHQSFLSKETWVSDLLSDNRFAKAVLNSKTIGIDGESYTNIPKLFELL
;
A
#
# COMPACT_ATOMS: atom_id res chain seq x y z
N ASP A 1 -5.66 -9.80 -3.81
CA ASP A 1 -5.23 -9.02 -4.97
C ASP A 1 -6.32 -8.10 -5.46
N PHE A 2 -5.93 -6.93 -5.82
CA PHE A 2 -6.83 -5.94 -6.39
C PHE A 2 -6.20 -5.38 -7.66
N CYS A 3 -6.90 -5.51 -8.79
CA CYS A 3 -6.40 -5.07 -10.09
C CYS A 3 -7.31 -4.01 -10.68
N LEU A 4 -6.74 -2.86 -11.03
CA LEU A 4 -7.43 -1.78 -11.72
C LEU A 4 -6.96 -1.72 -13.17
N SER A 5 -7.91 -1.80 -14.11
CA SER A 5 -7.63 -1.56 -15.52
C SER A 5 -8.20 -0.23 -15.95
N ARG A 6 -7.40 0.54 -16.69
CA ARG A 6 -7.90 1.76 -17.32
C ARG A 6 -8.28 1.49 -18.76
N GLY A 7 -9.42 2.07 -19.20
CA GLY A 7 -9.89 1.95 -20.56
C GLY A 7 -8.93 2.55 -21.60
N LEU A 8 -9.36 2.71 -22.82
CA LEU A 8 -8.54 3.12 -23.97
C LEU A 8 -7.51 2.06 -24.34
N GLY A 9 -8.02 0.86 -24.64
CA GLY A 9 -7.19 -0.23 -25.13
C GLY A 9 -6.40 -0.95 -24.06
N ASP A 10 -6.81 -0.84 -22.80
CA ASP A 10 -6.20 -1.58 -21.69
C ASP A 10 -4.68 -1.43 -21.62
N VAL A 11 -4.19 -0.24 -21.91
CA VAL A 11 -2.76 0.02 -21.96
C VAL A 11 -2.10 -0.08 -20.59
N TYR A 12 -2.87 0.14 -19.50
CA TYR A 12 -2.31 0.18 -18.16
C TYR A 12 -3.09 -0.72 -17.21
N LYS A 13 -2.34 -1.53 -16.47
CA LYS A 13 -2.84 -2.27 -15.30
C LYS A 13 -2.10 -1.80 -14.07
N ARG A 14 -2.85 -1.51 -13.02
CA ARG A 14 -2.30 -1.19 -11.70
C ARG A 14 -2.76 -2.25 -10.74
N GLN A 15 -1.81 -2.96 -10.17
CA GLN A 15 -2.11 -4.04 -9.24
C GLN A 15 -1.72 -3.63 -7.83
N VAL A 16 -2.70 -3.64 -6.93
CA VAL A 16 -2.51 -3.30 -5.51
C VAL A 16 -2.54 -4.60 -4.71
N PHE A 17 -1.52 -4.83 -3.90
CA PHE A 17 -1.46 -6.03 -3.08
C PHE A 17 -0.55 -5.86 -1.87
N ASP A 18 -0.76 -6.73 -0.88
CA ASP A 18 0.04 -6.79 0.33
C ASP A 18 1.21 -7.74 0.11
N ALA A 19 2.41 -7.29 0.46
CA ALA A 19 3.63 -8.05 0.20
C ALA A 19 4.04 -8.99 1.34
N ASP A 20 3.33 -8.97 2.47
CA ASP A 20 3.67 -9.75 3.66
C ASP A 20 3.59 -11.27 3.42
N VAL A 21 2.82 -11.72 2.43
CA VAL A 21 2.77 -13.13 2.05
C VAL A 21 4.14 -13.70 1.73
N THR A 22 5.08 -12.85 1.29
CA THR A 22 6.45 -13.27 0.98
C THR A 22 7.24 -13.68 2.22
N ARG A 23 6.81 -13.24 3.41
CA ARG A 23 7.47 -13.57 4.68
C ARG A 23 7.00 -14.89 5.25
N THR A 24 5.73 -15.25 5.00
CA THR A 24 5.06 -16.36 5.69
C THR A 24 4.88 -17.60 4.83
N ARG A 25 4.99 -17.47 3.50
CA ARG A 25 4.72 -18.55 2.54
C ARG A 25 5.80 -18.59 1.46
N PRO A 26 6.79 -19.50 1.57
CA PRO A 26 7.87 -19.58 0.59
C PRO A 26 7.40 -19.79 -0.85
N ALA A 27 6.34 -20.58 -1.06
CA ALA A 27 5.78 -20.78 -2.39
C ALA A 27 5.19 -19.50 -2.97
N GLU A 28 4.54 -18.70 -2.14
CA GLU A 28 4.00 -17.42 -2.56
C GLU A 28 5.10 -16.40 -2.85
N LYS A 29 6.22 -16.47 -2.13
CA LYS A 29 7.37 -15.62 -2.41
C LYS A 29 7.92 -15.89 -3.81
N ILE A 30 8.01 -17.15 -4.20
CA ILE A 30 8.49 -17.52 -5.54
C ILE A 30 7.57 -16.94 -6.62
N LYS A 31 6.25 -17.09 -6.44
CA LYS A 31 5.26 -16.52 -7.38
C LYS A 31 5.36 -15.01 -7.44
N TYR A 32 5.54 -14.37 -6.30
CA TYR A 32 5.69 -12.92 -6.21
C TYR A 32 6.93 -12.43 -6.96
N ASP A 33 8.07 -13.07 -6.73
CA ASP A 33 9.32 -12.71 -7.40
C ASP A 33 9.23 -12.92 -8.91
N ASP A 34 8.58 -14.01 -9.35
CA ASP A 34 8.34 -14.29 -10.76
C ASP A 34 7.45 -13.23 -11.39
N MET A 35 6.39 -12.83 -10.71
CA MET A 35 5.49 -11.78 -11.17
C MET A 35 6.23 -10.45 -11.31
N ARG A 36 7.05 -10.09 -10.34
CA ARG A 36 7.83 -8.85 -10.40
C ARG A 36 8.79 -8.86 -11.57
N ARG A 37 9.48 -9.97 -11.81
CA ARG A 37 10.38 -10.10 -12.97
C ARG A 37 9.62 -10.02 -14.28
N LYS A 38 8.47 -10.69 -14.35
CA LYS A 38 7.64 -10.71 -15.55
C LYS A 38 7.20 -9.31 -15.95
N TYR A 39 6.80 -8.49 -14.99
CA TYR A 39 6.24 -7.17 -15.26
C TYR A 39 7.23 -6.02 -15.10
N ALA A 40 8.44 -6.27 -14.65
CA ALA A 40 9.44 -5.22 -14.43
C ALA A 40 9.75 -4.40 -15.67
N LYS A 41 9.69 -5.04 -16.85
CA LYS A 41 9.98 -4.40 -18.14
C LYS A 41 8.71 -4.05 -18.94
N ASN A 42 7.54 -4.29 -18.39
CA ASN A 42 6.29 -4.00 -19.07
C ASN A 42 5.73 -2.66 -18.57
N PRO A 43 5.81 -1.59 -19.39
CA PRO A 43 5.36 -0.26 -18.97
C PRO A 43 3.83 -0.18 -18.77
N SER A 44 3.09 -1.18 -19.26
CA SER A 44 1.63 -1.23 -19.11
C SER A 44 1.18 -1.78 -17.77
N VAL A 45 2.10 -2.32 -16.97
CA VAL A 45 1.78 -2.91 -15.65
C VAL A 45 2.54 -2.18 -14.57
N ILE A 46 1.81 -1.71 -13.57
CA ILE A 46 2.37 -1.01 -12.41
C ILE A 46 1.99 -1.80 -11.17
N LEU A 47 3.00 -2.21 -10.41
CA LEU A 47 2.81 -2.94 -9.16
C LEU A 47 2.80 -1.94 -8.01
N CYS A 48 1.70 -1.92 -7.27
CA CYS A 48 1.48 -1.01 -6.15
C CYS A 48 1.40 -1.82 -4.86
N ASP A 49 2.53 -2.39 -4.47
CA ASP A 49 2.63 -3.24 -3.29
C ASP A 49 3.00 -2.45 -2.04
N SER A 50 2.65 -3.01 -0.90
CA SER A 50 3.01 -2.47 0.41
C SER A 50 3.50 -3.58 1.32
N MET A 51 4.53 -3.29 2.11
CA MET A 51 5.09 -4.19 3.09
C MET A 51 4.96 -3.57 4.48
N PRO A 52 4.26 -4.20 5.42
CA PRO A 52 3.64 -5.52 5.26
C PRO A 52 2.33 -5.51 4.48
N SER A 53 1.57 -4.41 4.50
CA SER A 53 0.22 -4.34 3.94
C SER A 53 -0.18 -2.91 3.62
N ILE A 54 -1.36 -2.73 3.01
CA ILE A 54 -1.88 -1.41 2.63
C ILE A 54 -2.07 -0.48 3.84
N GLU A 55 -2.29 -1.02 5.03
CA GLU A 55 -2.44 -0.22 6.24
C GLU A 55 -1.20 0.61 6.53
N PHE A 56 -0.02 0.16 6.08
CA PHE A 56 1.20 0.96 6.18
C PHE A 56 1.08 2.26 5.38
N TRP A 57 0.46 2.21 4.20
CA TRP A 57 0.15 3.41 3.42
C TRP A 57 -0.75 4.36 4.21
N PHE A 58 -1.79 3.83 4.85
CA PHE A 58 -2.67 4.66 5.67
C PHE A 58 -1.91 5.31 6.83
N LEU A 59 -1.00 4.56 7.46
CA LEU A 59 -0.20 5.07 8.58
C LEU A 59 0.68 6.25 8.17
N LEU A 60 1.23 6.23 6.97
CA LEU A 60 2.10 7.30 6.47
C LEU A 60 1.39 8.64 6.32
N HIS A 61 0.05 8.66 6.34
CA HIS A 61 -0.72 9.89 6.36
C HIS A 61 -0.60 10.64 7.70
N TYR A 62 -0.23 9.92 8.76
CA TYR A 62 -0.16 10.47 10.12
C TYR A 62 1.25 10.44 10.69
N LEU A 63 2.08 9.52 10.26
CA LEU A 63 3.38 9.27 10.88
C LEU A 63 4.41 8.93 9.81
N ASN A 64 5.56 9.61 9.84
CA ASN A 64 6.69 9.25 9.00
C ASN A 64 7.54 8.21 9.75
N THR A 65 7.45 6.96 9.32
CA THR A 65 8.17 5.86 9.96
C THR A 65 8.55 4.80 8.93
N ASN A 66 9.73 4.22 9.10
CA ASN A 66 10.19 3.09 8.31
C ASN A 66 10.51 1.87 9.18
N ARG A 67 10.00 1.87 10.42
CA ARG A 67 10.33 0.78 11.34
C ARG A 67 9.77 -0.54 10.82
N TYR A 68 10.37 -1.62 11.28
CA TYR A 68 9.92 -2.96 10.95
C TYR A 68 8.56 -3.26 11.59
N PHE A 69 7.63 -3.75 10.78
CA PHE A 69 6.35 -4.29 11.24
C PHE A 69 6.27 -5.74 10.76
N ALA A 70 6.16 -6.68 11.69
CA ALA A 70 6.12 -8.10 11.35
C ALA A 70 4.85 -8.46 10.57
N THR A 71 3.71 -7.85 10.93
CA THR A 71 2.39 -8.17 10.38
C THR A 71 1.58 -6.90 10.17
N SER A 72 0.48 -7.04 9.42
CA SER A 72 -0.48 -5.94 9.27
C SER A 72 -1.11 -5.56 10.61
N ASP A 73 -1.29 -6.50 11.52
CA ASP A 73 -1.87 -6.21 12.84
C ASP A 73 -0.98 -5.27 13.65
N ASP A 74 0.34 -5.40 13.52
CA ASP A 74 1.28 -4.49 14.16
C ASP A 74 1.13 -3.07 13.63
N VAL A 75 0.94 -2.92 12.32
CA VAL A 75 0.68 -1.62 11.70
C VAL A 75 -0.64 -1.03 12.21
N ILE A 76 -1.69 -1.85 12.26
CA ILE A 76 -3.00 -1.42 12.73
C ILE A 76 -2.96 -0.97 14.18
N THR A 77 -2.17 -1.62 15.01
CA THR A 77 -2.00 -1.22 16.41
C THR A 77 -1.49 0.23 16.52
N VAL A 78 -0.52 0.59 15.69
CA VAL A 78 -0.02 1.97 15.65
C VAL A 78 -1.02 2.91 15.00
N LEU A 79 -1.66 2.47 13.90
CA LEU A 79 -2.66 3.27 13.19
C LEU A 79 -3.83 3.67 14.09
N ARG A 80 -4.21 2.83 15.03
CA ARG A 80 -5.28 3.12 15.99
C ARG A 80 -4.97 4.25 16.96
N ARG A 81 -3.74 4.70 17.03
CA ARG A 81 -3.40 5.93 17.76
C ARG A 81 -3.97 7.16 17.08
N PHE A 82 -4.19 7.09 15.78
CA PHE A 82 -4.70 8.19 14.94
C PHE A 82 -6.14 7.95 14.50
N ILE A 83 -6.50 6.69 14.26
CA ILE A 83 -7.85 6.26 13.89
C ILE A 83 -8.26 5.17 14.89
N PRO A 84 -8.78 5.55 16.08
CA PRO A 84 -8.98 4.61 17.19
C PRO A 84 -9.89 3.42 16.89
N ASP A 85 -10.88 3.61 16.01
CA ASP A 85 -11.84 2.57 15.65
C ASP A 85 -11.48 1.84 14.34
N PHE A 86 -10.27 2.03 13.83
CA PHE A 86 -9.86 1.37 12.59
C PHE A 86 -10.02 -0.15 12.69
N SER A 87 -10.61 -0.74 11.65
CA SER A 87 -10.85 -2.17 11.54
C SER A 87 -10.86 -2.57 10.07
N LYS A 88 -10.51 -3.81 9.79
CA LYS A 88 -10.63 -4.39 8.44
C LYS A 88 -12.05 -4.81 8.10
N HIS A 89 -12.98 -4.71 9.04
CA HIS A 89 -14.37 -5.07 8.79
C HIS A 89 -15.05 -4.08 7.83
N GLN A 90 -15.90 -4.61 6.98
CA GLN A 90 -16.62 -3.82 5.99
C GLN A 90 -17.46 -2.71 6.65
N SER A 91 -17.98 -2.95 7.84
CA SER A 91 -18.75 -1.96 8.58
C SER A 91 -17.94 -0.70 8.90
N PHE A 92 -16.63 -0.83 9.13
CA PHE A 92 -15.76 0.32 9.30
C PHE A 92 -15.33 0.88 7.94
N LEU A 93 -14.85 0.01 7.04
CA LEU A 93 -14.25 0.43 5.77
C LEU A 93 -15.24 1.19 4.87
N SER A 94 -16.53 0.90 4.98
CA SER A 94 -17.57 1.60 4.21
C SER A 94 -17.91 3.00 4.72
N LYS A 95 -17.42 3.39 5.90
CA LYS A 95 -17.62 4.75 6.40
C LYS A 95 -16.74 5.74 5.64
N GLU A 96 -17.32 6.89 5.29
CA GLU A 96 -16.58 7.93 4.57
C GLU A 96 -15.71 8.79 5.48
N THR A 97 -16.05 8.86 6.77
CA THR A 97 -15.44 9.79 7.71
C THR A 97 -13.94 9.57 7.87
N TRP A 98 -13.50 8.32 8.01
CA TRP A 98 -12.07 8.05 8.20
C TRP A 98 -11.26 8.39 6.95
N VAL A 99 -11.84 8.21 5.76
CA VAL A 99 -11.20 8.58 4.49
C VAL A 99 -11.10 10.09 4.37
N SER A 100 -12.17 10.81 4.70
CA SER A 100 -12.16 12.28 4.71
C SER A 100 -11.09 12.82 5.66
N ASP A 101 -10.99 12.25 6.86
CA ASP A 101 -9.96 12.63 7.83
C ASP A 101 -8.56 12.34 7.29
N LEU A 102 -8.39 11.20 6.63
CA LEU A 102 -7.12 10.80 6.03
C LEU A 102 -6.65 11.83 5.00
N LEU A 103 -7.58 12.39 4.24
CA LEU A 103 -7.29 13.33 3.16
C LEU A 103 -7.21 14.80 3.62
N SER A 104 -7.57 15.09 4.86
CA SER A 104 -7.53 16.46 5.38
C SER A 104 -6.12 16.87 5.79
N ASP A 105 -5.88 18.16 6.00
CA ASP A 105 -4.63 18.74 6.52
C ASP A 105 -3.38 18.37 5.70
N ASN A 106 -3.53 18.22 4.38
CA ASN A 106 -2.45 17.83 3.48
C ASN A 106 -1.84 16.46 3.81
N ARG A 107 -2.55 15.59 4.50
CA ARG A 107 -2.04 14.28 4.89
C ARG A 107 -1.69 13.41 3.69
N PHE A 108 -2.48 13.48 2.61
CA PHE A 108 -2.17 12.74 1.39
C PHE A 108 -0.82 13.16 0.81
N ALA A 109 -0.57 14.44 0.68
CA ALA A 109 0.71 14.95 0.17
C ALA A 109 1.87 14.53 1.08
N LYS A 110 1.67 14.58 2.39
CA LYS A 110 2.67 14.12 3.37
C LYS A 110 2.93 12.63 3.23
N ALA A 111 1.90 11.82 3.00
CA ALA A 111 2.05 10.38 2.82
C ALA A 111 2.87 10.06 1.58
N VAL A 112 2.61 10.75 0.47
CA VAL A 112 3.40 10.59 -0.77
C VAL A 112 4.86 10.94 -0.51
N LEU A 113 5.12 12.06 0.15
CA LEU A 113 6.48 12.48 0.50
C LEU A 113 7.16 11.47 1.43
N ASN A 114 6.46 11.02 2.46
CA ASN A 114 6.98 10.04 3.41
C ASN A 114 7.36 8.73 2.70
N SER A 115 6.51 8.25 1.79
CA SER A 115 6.79 7.02 1.05
C SER A 115 8.05 7.14 0.19
N LYS A 116 8.27 8.29 -0.42
CA LYS A 116 9.45 8.53 -1.24
C LYS A 116 10.72 8.64 -0.40
N THR A 117 10.62 9.27 0.77
CA THR A 117 11.74 9.42 1.69
C THR A 117 12.17 8.06 2.27
N ILE A 118 11.21 7.21 2.61
CA ILE A 118 11.47 5.87 3.14
C ILE A 118 12.07 4.96 2.05
N GLY A 119 11.59 5.10 0.82
CA GLY A 119 12.03 4.24 -0.29
C GLY A 119 11.46 2.84 -0.20
N ILE A 120 12.04 1.93 -0.98
CA ILE A 120 11.55 0.55 -1.12
C ILE A 120 12.56 -0.50 -0.67
N ASP A 121 13.73 -0.08 -0.19
CA ASP A 121 14.83 -0.99 0.15
C ASP A 121 14.74 -1.50 1.59
N GLY A 122 13.88 -0.90 2.40
CA GLY A 122 13.69 -1.30 3.79
C GLY A 122 12.68 -2.44 3.96
N GLU A 123 12.45 -2.80 5.19
CA GLU A 123 11.50 -3.87 5.55
C GLU A 123 10.05 -3.39 5.60
N SER A 124 9.84 -2.07 5.60
CA SER A 124 8.52 -1.46 5.51
C SER A 124 8.56 -0.42 4.39
N TYR A 125 7.62 -0.51 3.47
CA TYR A 125 7.53 0.39 2.32
C TYR A 125 6.14 0.36 1.71
N THR A 126 5.85 1.31 0.82
CA THR A 126 4.63 1.28 0.02
C THR A 126 4.87 1.89 -1.36
N ASN A 127 4.32 1.26 -2.37
CA ASN A 127 4.30 1.73 -3.74
C ASN A 127 2.91 2.21 -4.18
N ILE A 128 1.98 2.36 -3.23
CA ILE A 128 0.62 2.88 -3.52
C ILE A 128 0.65 4.24 -4.22
N PRO A 129 1.58 5.18 -3.92
CA PRO A 129 1.62 6.45 -4.65
C PRO A 129 1.73 6.30 -6.18
N LYS A 130 2.30 5.20 -6.67
CA LYS A 130 2.37 4.95 -8.12
C LYS A 130 1.00 4.83 -8.76
N LEU A 131 -0.02 4.46 -7.97
CA LEU A 131 -1.39 4.38 -8.45
C LEU A 131 -1.90 5.73 -8.97
N PHE A 132 -1.40 6.81 -8.40
CA PHE A 132 -1.87 8.18 -8.70
C PHE A 132 -0.98 8.93 -9.68
N GLU A 133 0.21 8.45 -9.98
CA GLU A 133 1.18 9.16 -10.81
C GLU A 133 0.74 9.29 -12.28
N LEU A 134 -0.16 8.41 -12.74
CA LEU A 134 -0.67 8.42 -14.10
C LEU A 134 -2.07 9.06 -14.19
N LEU A 135 -2.54 9.63 -13.11
CA LEU A 135 -3.78 10.40 -13.10
C LEU A 135 -3.49 11.88 -13.33
#